data_9867a048428f7e3407fdd4f8b9e02c5c
#
_entry.id   9867a048428f7e3407fdd4f8b9e02c5c
#
_cell.length_a   1.000
_cell.length_b   1.000
_cell.length_c   1.000
_cell.angle_alpha   90.00
_cell.angle_beta   90.00
_cell.angle_gamma   90.00
#
_symmetry.space_group_name_H-M   'P 1'
#
loop_
_entity.id
_entity.type
_entity.pdbx_description
1 polymer ?
#
loop_
_entity_poly.entity_id
_entity_poly.type
_entity_poly.pdbx_seq_one_letter_code
_entity_poly.pdbx_strand_id
1 'polypeptide(L)'
;MMTYYILIGAIALISWLVSSRLKSKFNHYSKVHLRNGMSGAEIAEKMLADHGIYDVKVVSTPGMLTDHYNPRNKTVNLSEGVYSQRNAAAAAVAAHECGHAVQHATAYEWLTMRSKLVPVVSVTSSLSMWVVFGGLLLGAGAGLGLGFYIAVAGLIMMGLATLFSFITLPVEYDASNRALAWLRNKNMVSQEEYKGSQDALKWAARTYLVAAIGSLATLVYWGLQVFGGRD
;
A
#
# COMPACT_ATOMS: atom_id res chain seq x y z
N MET A 1 -27.42 -8.42 8.77
CA MET A 1 -27.32 -7.33 7.77
C MET A 1 -26.88 -6.00 8.41
N MET A 2 -27.55 -5.52 9.48
CA MET A 2 -27.18 -4.27 10.16
C MET A 2 -25.70 -4.23 10.60
N THR A 3 -25.21 -5.31 11.22
CA THR A 3 -23.82 -5.46 11.70
C THR A 3 -22.79 -5.28 10.56
N TYR A 4 -23.09 -5.77 9.35
CA TYR A 4 -22.23 -5.61 8.20
C TYR A 4 -22.12 -4.14 7.76
N TYR A 5 -23.23 -3.42 7.69
CA TYR A 5 -23.22 -2.00 7.35
C TYR A 5 -22.49 -1.15 8.37
N ILE A 6 -22.61 -1.49 9.67
CA ILE A 6 -21.84 -0.83 10.74
C ILE A 6 -20.35 -1.10 10.56
N LEU A 7 -19.95 -2.35 10.29
CA LEU A 7 -18.55 -2.72 10.04
C LEU A 7 -17.96 -1.95 8.86
N ILE A 8 -18.64 -1.98 7.70
CA ILE A 8 -18.19 -1.27 6.50
C ILE A 8 -18.14 0.23 6.73
N GLY A 9 -19.16 0.79 7.40
CA GLY A 9 -19.18 2.22 7.76
C GLY A 9 -18.01 2.61 8.66
N ALA A 10 -17.68 1.79 9.66
CA ALA A 10 -16.53 2.01 10.54
C ALA A 10 -15.20 1.94 9.76
N ILE A 11 -15.01 0.93 8.91
CA ILE A 11 -13.81 0.79 8.08
C ILE A 11 -13.70 2.00 7.12
N ALA A 12 -14.79 2.40 6.47
CA ALA A 12 -14.81 3.54 5.55
C ALA A 12 -14.46 4.85 6.29
N LEU A 13 -15.01 5.07 7.47
CA LEU A 13 -14.73 6.26 8.29
C LEU A 13 -13.24 6.30 8.70
N ILE A 14 -12.70 5.20 9.21
CA ILE A 14 -11.28 5.12 9.60
C ILE A 14 -10.37 5.35 8.39
N SER A 15 -10.68 4.71 7.25
CA SER A 15 -9.94 4.89 5.99
C SER A 15 -9.97 6.34 5.52
N TRP A 16 -11.14 6.99 5.58
CA TRP A 16 -11.29 8.41 5.24
C TRP A 16 -10.48 9.32 6.18
N LEU A 17 -10.53 9.07 7.50
CA LEU A 17 -9.75 9.84 8.48
C LEU A 17 -8.24 9.73 8.23
N VAL A 18 -7.73 8.52 8.01
CA VAL A 18 -6.30 8.29 7.77
C VAL A 18 -5.88 8.92 6.44
N SER A 19 -6.66 8.75 5.37
CA SER A 19 -6.39 9.33 4.05
C SER A 19 -6.45 10.87 4.08
N SER A 20 -7.41 11.43 4.82
CA SER A 20 -7.52 12.89 5.02
C SER A 20 -6.30 13.44 5.76
N ARG A 21 -5.83 12.74 6.81
CA ARG A 21 -4.62 13.11 7.53
C ARG A 21 -3.37 13.01 6.65
N LEU A 22 -3.24 11.96 5.84
CA LEU A 22 -2.15 11.81 4.87
C LEU A 22 -2.12 13.01 3.91
N LYS A 23 -3.26 13.34 3.28
CA LYS A 23 -3.36 14.50 2.38
C LYS A 23 -3.00 15.80 3.08
N SER A 24 -3.48 16.00 4.30
CA SER A 24 -3.17 17.21 5.11
C SER A 24 -1.66 17.31 5.39
N LYS A 25 -1.01 16.19 5.76
CA LYS A 25 0.44 16.13 5.99
C LYS A 25 1.24 16.37 4.71
N PHE A 26 0.85 15.73 3.62
CA PHE A 26 1.47 15.98 2.32
C PHE A 26 1.38 17.48 1.93
N ASN A 27 0.19 18.06 2.02
CA ASN A 27 -0.02 19.48 1.73
C ASN A 27 0.74 20.44 2.68
N HIS A 28 0.95 20.04 3.93
CA HIS A 28 1.75 20.82 4.87
C HIS A 28 3.23 20.77 4.47
N TYR A 29 3.78 19.57 4.24
CA TYR A 29 5.20 19.41 3.93
C TYR A 29 5.57 19.74 2.48
N SER A 30 4.59 19.85 1.57
CA SER A 30 4.80 20.41 0.24
C SER A 30 5.17 21.90 0.25
N LYS A 31 4.92 22.59 1.36
CA LYS A 31 5.31 24.00 1.56
C LYS A 31 6.70 24.16 2.20
N VAL A 32 7.31 23.08 2.66
CA VAL A 32 8.64 23.07 3.27
C VAL A 32 9.66 22.84 2.16
N HIS A 33 10.27 23.93 1.69
CA HIS A 33 11.29 23.88 0.65
C HIS A 33 12.56 23.15 1.13
N LEU A 34 13.11 22.32 0.29
CA LEU A 34 14.37 21.64 0.58
C LEU A 34 15.52 22.65 0.54
N ARG A 35 16.37 22.62 1.56
CA ARG A 35 17.56 23.47 1.66
C ARG A 35 18.55 23.20 0.52
N ASN A 36 18.67 21.95 0.06
CA ASN A 36 19.55 21.58 -1.04
C ASN A 36 18.99 21.93 -2.43
N GLY A 37 17.73 22.38 -2.52
CA GLY A 37 17.08 22.79 -3.75
C GLY A 37 16.83 21.65 -4.74
N MET A 38 16.96 20.38 -4.37
CA MET A 38 16.74 19.24 -5.27
C MET A 38 15.25 18.95 -5.46
N SER A 39 14.87 18.61 -6.68
CA SER A 39 13.52 18.11 -7.00
C SER A 39 13.38 16.64 -6.60
N GLY A 40 12.12 16.15 -6.57
CA GLY A 40 11.87 14.73 -6.32
C GLY A 40 12.56 13.83 -7.34
N ALA A 41 12.60 14.22 -8.62
CA ALA A 41 13.33 13.48 -9.66
C ALA A 41 14.84 13.40 -9.37
N GLU A 42 15.47 14.53 -9.05
CA GLU A 42 16.91 14.60 -8.71
C GLU A 42 17.22 13.79 -7.43
N ILE A 43 16.33 13.79 -6.44
CA ILE A 43 16.42 12.94 -5.23
C ILE A 43 16.38 11.45 -5.61
N ALA A 44 15.43 11.06 -6.47
CA ALA A 44 15.28 9.67 -6.91
C ALA A 44 16.51 9.19 -7.67
N GLU A 45 16.95 9.95 -8.67
CA GLU A 45 18.15 9.64 -9.48
C GLU A 45 19.39 9.49 -8.60
N LYS A 46 19.58 10.41 -7.65
CA LYS A 46 20.70 10.35 -6.70
C LYS A 46 20.61 9.12 -5.80
N MET A 47 19.43 8.79 -5.26
CA MET A 47 19.28 7.61 -4.39
C MET A 47 19.55 6.31 -5.16
N LEU A 48 19.07 6.19 -6.39
CA LEU A 48 19.35 5.05 -7.26
C LEU A 48 20.85 4.92 -7.54
N ALA A 49 21.51 6.00 -7.93
CA ALA A 49 22.95 6.02 -8.19
C ALA A 49 23.77 5.66 -6.94
N ASP A 50 23.42 6.19 -5.77
CA ASP A 50 24.09 5.89 -4.49
C ASP A 50 23.96 4.40 -4.09
N HIS A 51 22.95 3.70 -4.61
CA HIS A 51 22.76 2.24 -4.42
C HIS A 51 23.29 1.40 -5.60
N GLY A 52 23.96 2.01 -6.59
CA GLY A 52 24.49 1.32 -7.77
C GLY A 52 23.42 0.82 -8.74
N ILE A 53 22.22 1.41 -8.72
CA ILE A 53 21.10 1.04 -9.59
C ILE A 53 21.05 2.02 -10.76
N TYR A 54 21.52 1.58 -11.94
CA TYR A 54 21.61 2.42 -13.13
C TYR A 54 20.63 2.02 -14.23
N ASP A 55 19.92 0.92 -14.05
CA ASP A 55 18.96 0.35 -15.01
C ASP A 55 17.51 0.73 -14.71
N VAL A 56 17.28 1.55 -13.68
CA VAL A 56 15.97 2.08 -13.31
C VAL A 56 15.90 3.55 -13.74
N LYS A 57 14.84 3.89 -14.51
CA LYS A 57 14.61 5.26 -14.99
C LYS A 57 13.62 5.98 -14.09
N VAL A 58 13.83 7.27 -13.87
CA VAL A 58 12.87 8.15 -13.17
C VAL A 58 12.03 8.88 -14.22
N VAL A 59 10.72 8.75 -14.15
CA VAL A 59 9.80 9.32 -15.13
C VAL A 59 8.64 10.05 -14.44
N SER A 60 8.13 11.11 -15.07
CA SER A 60 6.92 11.78 -14.62
C SER A 60 5.67 11.01 -15.05
N THR A 61 4.67 10.94 -14.18
CA THR A 61 3.36 10.35 -14.47
C THR A 61 2.25 11.34 -14.14
N PRO A 62 1.17 11.40 -14.93
CA PRO A 62 0.05 12.30 -14.65
C PRO A 62 -0.74 11.86 -13.42
N GLY A 63 -1.40 12.83 -12.77
CA GLY A 63 -2.25 12.61 -11.61
C GLY A 63 -1.60 12.97 -10.27
N MET A 64 -2.36 12.86 -9.18
CA MET A 64 -1.88 13.08 -7.82
C MET A 64 -1.82 11.75 -7.07
N LEU A 65 -0.76 11.52 -6.30
CA LEU A 65 -0.55 10.28 -5.55
C LEU A 65 -0.54 9.03 -6.44
N THR A 66 -0.01 9.18 -7.65
CA THR A 66 0.19 8.09 -8.63
C THR A 66 1.62 7.57 -8.61
N ASP A 67 2.40 8.02 -7.65
CA ASP A 67 3.78 7.64 -7.44
C ASP A 67 3.90 6.13 -7.21
N HIS A 68 4.80 5.47 -7.93
CA HIS A 68 5.05 4.04 -7.77
C HIS A 68 6.35 3.58 -8.46
N TYR A 69 6.98 2.56 -7.91
CA TYR A 69 8.01 1.80 -8.60
C TYR A 69 7.37 0.67 -9.43
N ASN A 70 7.74 0.57 -10.69
CA ASN A 70 7.31 -0.52 -11.56
C ASN A 70 8.49 -1.46 -11.89
N PRO A 71 8.51 -2.68 -11.30
CA PRO A 71 9.61 -3.62 -11.51
C PRO A 71 9.64 -4.25 -12.92
N ARG A 72 8.53 -4.22 -13.67
CA ARG A 72 8.45 -4.83 -15.02
C ARG A 72 9.21 -4.03 -16.05
N ASN A 73 9.07 -2.70 -16.03
CA ASN A 73 9.74 -1.78 -16.95
C ASN A 73 10.90 -1.04 -16.29
N LYS A 74 11.20 -1.34 -15.02
CA LYS A 74 12.25 -0.71 -14.22
C LYS A 74 12.15 0.81 -14.23
N THR A 75 10.99 1.33 -13.79
CA THR A 75 10.77 2.78 -13.68
C THR A 75 10.30 3.16 -12.28
N VAL A 76 10.84 4.25 -11.77
CA VAL A 76 10.27 5.04 -10.68
C VAL A 76 9.40 6.10 -11.32
N ASN A 77 8.09 5.95 -11.15
CA ASN A 77 7.09 6.84 -11.71
C ASN A 77 6.69 7.84 -10.62
N LEU A 78 6.93 9.12 -10.85
CA LEU A 78 6.62 10.17 -9.90
C LEU A 78 5.52 11.07 -10.47
N SER A 79 4.50 11.36 -9.67
CA SER A 79 3.46 12.32 -10.03
C SER A 79 4.08 13.71 -10.28
N GLU A 80 3.43 14.54 -11.09
CA GLU A 80 3.92 15.88 -11.42
C GLU A 80 4.22 16.71 -10.15
N GLY A 81 3.36 16.55 -9.12
CA GLY A 81 3.51 17.18 -7.80
C GLY A 81 4.67 16.65 -6.96
N VAL A 82 5.36 15.58 -7.40
CA VAL A 82 6.55 15.03 -6.77
C VAL A 82 7.76 15.21 -7.67
N TYR A 83 7.62 14.92 -8.96
CA TYR A 83 8.72 14.90 -9.93
C TYR A 83 9.48 16.22 -9.97
N SER A 84 8.79 17.34 -10.15
CA SER A 84 9.39 18.68 -10.31
C SER A 84 9.51 19.48 -9.03
N GLN A 85 8.80 19.11 -7.98
CA GLN A 85 8.74 19.91 -6.74
C GLN A 85 9.99 19.72 -5.87
N ARG A 86 10.39 20.81 -5.19
CA ARG A 86 11.63 20.94 -4.40
C ARG A 86 11.29 21.12 -2.91
N ASN A 87 10.55 20.15 -2.36
CA ASN A 87 10.04 20.22 -0.99
C ASN A 87 10.17 18.87 -0.26
N ALA A 88 9.98 18.90 1.05
CA ALA A 88 10.18 17.73 1.92
C ALA A 88 9.22 16.56 1.60
N ALA A 89 7.98 16.86 1.16
CA ALA A 89 7.03 15.83 0.77
C ALA A 89 7.48 15.11 -0.52
N ALA A 90 7.92 15.88 -1.52
CA ALA A 90 8.44 15.31 -2.78
C ALA A 90 9.68 14.45 -2.54
N ALA A 91 10.62 14.91 -1.69
CA ALA A 91 11.80 14.13 -1.35
C ALA A 91 11.44 12.82 -0.64
N ALA A 92 10.47 12.86 0.30
CA ALA A 92 10.02 11.67 1.03
C ALA A 92 9.42 10.62 0.10
N VAL A 93 8.51 11.03 -0.80
CA VAL A 93 7.83 10.12 -1.74
C VAL A 93 8.83 9.57 -2.76
N ALA A 94 9.63 10.44 -3.39
CA ALA A 94 10.63 10.01 -4.36
C ALA A 94 11.63 9.00 -3.78
N ALA A 95 12.13 9.25 -2.57
CA ALA A 95 13.00 8.30 -1.87
C ALA A 95 12.28 7.01 -1.51
N HIS A 96 10.99 7.05 -1.15
CA HIS A 96 10.18 5.86 -0.86
C HIS A 96 10.05 4.95 -2.08
N GLU A 97 9.73 5.50 -3.25
CA GLU A 97 9.64 4.72 -4.48
C GLU A 97 10.99 4.13 -4.89
N CYS A 98 12.08 4.85 -4.64
CA CYS A 98 13.44 4.29 -4.77
C CYS A 98 13.71 3.20 -3.72
N GLY A 99 13.12 3.28 -2.53
CA GLY A 99 13.16 2.21 -1.53
C GLY A 99 12.66 0.88 -2.09
N HIS A 100 11.57 0.89 -2.87
CA HIS A 100 11.08 -0.29 -3.59
C HIS A 100 12.04 -0.76 -4.69
N ALA A 101 12.70 0.15 -5.40
CA ALA A 101 13.73 -0.23 -6.37
C ALA A 101 14.92 -0.91 -5.70
N VAL A 102 15.36 -0.41 -4.54
CA VAL A 102 16.42 -1.02 -3.72
C VAL A 102 15.99 -2.39 -3.20
N GLN A 103 14.76 -2.53 -2.70
CA GLN A 103 14.20 -3.84 -2.31
C GLN A 103 14.26 -4.85 -3.46
N HIS A 104 13.88 -4.42 -4.66
CA HIS A 104 13.92 -5.27 -5.84
C HIS A 104 15.36 -5.66 -6.21
N ALA A 105 16.29 -4.70 -6.22
CA ALA A 105 17.70 -4.95 -6.51
C ALA A 105 18.38 -5.87 -5.49
N THR A 106 17.93 -5.83 -4.21
CA THR A 106 18.45 -6.69 -3.13
C THR A 106 17.65 -7.97 -2.93
N ALA A 107 16.72 -8.30 -3.84
CA ALA A 107 15.86 -9.47 -3.76
C ALA A 107 15.14 -9.63 -2.41
N TYR A 108 14.62 -8.53 -1.85
CA TYR A 108 13.92 -8.52 -0.56
C TYR A 108 12.73 -9.50 -0.56
N GLU A 109 12.75 -10.47 0.34
CA GLU A 109 11.86 -11.63 0.31
C GLU A 109 10.37 -11.25 0.32
N TRP A 110 9.96 -10.29 1.17
CA TRP A 110 8.58 -9.85 1.25
C TRP A 110 8.08 -9.18 -0.04
N LEU A 111 8.94 -8.39 -0.71
CA LEU A 111 8.59 -7.82 -2.01
C LEU A 111 8.46 -8.91 -3.08
N THR A 112 9.35 -9.90 -3.05
CA THR A 112 9.29 -11.06 -3.97
C THR A 112 7.99 -11.85 -3.77
N MET A 113 7.63 -12.12 -2.51
CA MET A 113 6.37 -12.80 -2.15
C MET A 113 5.15 -12.01 -2.60
N ARG A 114 5.10 -10.69 -2.29
CA ARG A 114 4.06 -9.77 -2.75
C ARG A 114 3.90 -9.84 -4.27
N SER A 115 5.00 -9.73 -5.00
CA SER A 115 4.99 -9.70 -6.47
C SER A 115 4.45 -10.99 -7.09
N LYS A 116 4.75 -12.15 -6.50
CA LYS A 116 4.21 -13.45 -6.92
C LYS A 116 2.72 -13.60 -6.66
N LEU A 117 2.20 -12.95 -5.61
CA LEU A 117 0.78 -13.00 -5.25
C LEU A 117 -0.10 -12.06 -6.08
N VAL A 118 0.45 -10.96 -6.62
CA VAL A 118 -0.32 -9.95 -7.38
C VAL A 118 -1.22 -10.57 -8.46
N PRO A 119 -0.76 -11.47 -9.36
CA PRO A 119 -1.61 -12.02 -10.42
C PRO A 119 -2.82 -12.80 -9.87
N VAL A 120 -2.61 -13.55 -8.78
CA VAL A 120 -3.66 -14.34 -8.14
C VAL A 120 -4.65 -13.43 -7.44
N VAL A 121 -4.14 -12.49 -6.62
CA VAL A 121 -4.98 -11.59 -5.81
C VAL A 121 -5.77 -10.62 -6.68
N SER A 122 -5.24 -10.16 -7.82
CA SER A 122 -5.97 -9.28 -8.73
C SER A 122 -7.28 -9.90 -9.25
N VAL A 123 -7.30 -11.20 -9.46
CA VAL A 123 -8.52 -11.94 -9.89
C VAL A 123 -9.37 -12.31 -8.67
N THR A 124 -8.75 -12.90 -7.65
CA THR A 124 -9.52 -13.42 -6.50
C THR A 124 -10.19 -12.33 -5.68
N SER A 125 -9.56 -11.18 -5.50
CA SER A 125 -10.12 -10.07 -4.72
C SER A 125 -11.40 -9.49 -5.35
N SER A 126 -11.48 -9.41 -6.68
CA SER A 126 -12.67 -8.89 -7.38
C SER A 126 -13.84 -9.88 -7.38
N LEU A 127 -13.56 -11.17 -7.35
CA LEU A 127 -14.57 -12.23 -7.45
C LEU A 127 -15.02 -12.78 -6.09
N SER A 128 -14.17 -12.71 -5.07
CA SER A 128 -14.38 -13.37 -3.78
C SER A 128 -15.75 -13.08 -3.16
N MET A 129 -16.16 -11.81 -3.14
CA MET A 129 -17.44 -11.40 -2.56
C MET A 129 -18.63 -12.02 -3.32
N TRP A 130 -18.58 -12.04 -4.65
CA TRP A 130 -19.62 -12.64 -5.48
C TRP A 130 -19.72 -14.14 -5.28
N VAL A 131 -18.57 -14.82 -5.11
CA VAL A 131 -18.52 -16.27 -4.82
C VAL A 131 -19.12 -16.57 -3.45
N VAL A 132 -18.79 -15.76 -2.40
CA VAL A 132 -19.41 -15.90 -1.07
C VAL A 132 -20.92 -15.71 -1.15
N PHE A 133 -21.40 -14.64 -1.79
CA PHE A 133 -22.84 -14.39 -1.94
C PHE A 133 -23.54 -15.49 -2.73
N GLY A 134 -22.96 -15.95 -3.85
CA GLY A 134 -23.51 -17.05 -4.62
C GLY A 134 -23.66 -18.32 -3.79
N GLY A 135 -22.67 -18.64 -2.98
CA GLY A 135 -22.74 -19.78 -2.06
C GLY A 135 -23.83 -19.65 -1.00
N LEU A 136 -23.97 -18.45 -0.40
CA LEU A 136 -25.02 -18.19 0.59
C LEU A 136 -26.43 -18.25 -0.02
N LEU A 137 -26.62 -17.75 -1.23
CA LEU A 137 -27.91 -17.83 -1.96
C LEU A 137 -28.26 -19.29 -2.31
N LEU A 138 -27.29 -20.14 -2.56
CA LEU A 138 -27.49 -21.59 -2.81
C LEU A 138 -27.66 -22.40 -1.53
N GLY A 139 -27.90 -21.75 -0.39
CA GLY A 139 -28.25 -22.40 0.88
C GLY A 139 -27.04 -22.85 1.71
N ALA A 140 -25.95 -22.10 1.70
CA ALA A 140 -24.78 -22.41 2.54
C ALA A 140 -25.11 -22.50 4.03
N GLY A 141 -26.17 -21.83 4.51
CA GLY A 141 -26.66 -21.89 5.89
C GLY A 141 -27.50 -23.12 6.21
N ALA A 142 -27.91 -23.91 5.20
CA ALA A 142 -28.81 -25.06 5.37
C ALA A 142 -28.08 -26.42 5.50
N GLY A 143 -26.75 -26.41 5.61
CA GLY A 143 -25.94 -27.63 5.78
C GLY A 143 -24.73 -27.72 4.81
N LEU A 144 -24.13 -28.92 4.71
CA LEU A 144 -22.92 -29.19 3.88
C LEU A 144 -23.24 -29.37 2.38
N GLY A 145 -24.21 -28.64 1.86
CA GLY A 145 -24.56 -28.67 0.44
C GLY A 145 -23.57 -27.91 -0.46
N LEU A 146 -23.82 -27.94 -1.78
CA LEU A 146 -22.98 -27.25 -2.80
C LEU A 146 -22.74 -25.79 -2.47
N GLY A 147 -23.78 -25.07 -1.98
CA GLY A 147 -23.68 -23.65 -1.59
C GLY A 147 -22.63 -23.41 -0.52
N PHE A 148 -22.49 -24.33 0.44
CA PHE A 148 -21.46 -24.21 1.47
C PHE A 148 -20.05 -24.28 0.90
N TYR A 149 -19.75 -25.23 0.02
CA TYR A 149 -18.42 -25.35 -0.59
C TYR A 149 -18.08 -24.15 -1.48
N ILE A 150 -19.07 -23.60 -2.18
CA ILE A 150 -18.90 -22.36 -2.96
C ILE A 150 -18.59 -21.18 -2.04
N ALA A 151 -19.32 -21.02 -0.94
CA ALA A 151 -19.07 -19.95 0.03
C ALA A 151 -17.67 -20.06 0.67
N VAL A 152 -17.25 -21.27 1.03
CA VAL A 152 -15.90 -21.55 1.56
C VAL A 152 -14.82 -21.21 0.53
N ALA A 153 -15.03 -21.56 -0.74
CA ALA A 153 -14.10 -21.16 -1.81
C ALA A 153 -13.97 -19.61 -1.88
N GLY A 154 -15.08 -18.88 -1.80
CA GLY A 154 -15.07 -17.43 -1.72
C GLY A 154 -14.31 -16.88 -0.50
N LEU A 155 -14.47 -17.53 0.67
CA LEU A 155 -13.70 -17.16 1.88
C LEU A 155 -12.20 -17.42 1.72
N ILE A 156 -11.78 -18.49 1.06
CA ILE A 156 -10.37 -18.75 0.75
C ILE A 156 -9.82 -17.65 -0.15
N MET A 157 -10.58 -17.25 -1.18
CA MET A 157 -10.19 -16.13 -2.05
C MET A 157 -10.04 -14.81 -1.26
N MET A 158 -10.96 -14.51 -0.34
CA MET A 158 -10.85 -13.34 0.57
C MET A 158 -9.63 -13.49 1.49
N GLY A 159 -9.35 -14.70 1.99
CA GLY A 159 -8.19 -15.00 2.83
C GLY A 159 -6.87 -14.70 2.11
N LEU A 160 -6.77 -15.04 0.82
CA LEU A 160 -5.59 -14.70 -0.01
C LEU A 160 -5.41 -13.19 -0.16
N ALA A 161 -6.50 -12.44 -0.38
CA ALA A 161 -6.44 -10.97 -0.45
C ALA A 161 -6.05 -10.35 0.92
N THR A 162 -6.56 -10.91 2.01
CA THR A 162 -6.17 -10.51 3.37
C THR A 162 -4.70 -10.79 3.64
N LEU A 163 -4.22 -11.99 3.32
CA LEU A 163 -2.81 -12.36 3.44
C LEU A 163 -1.90 -11.41 2.64
N PHE A 164 -2.28 -11.09 1.40
CA PHE A 164 -1.57 -10.12 0.57
C PHE A 164 -1.47 -8.75 1.23
N SER A 165 -2.55 -8.27 1.86
CA SER A 165 -2.55 -6.99 2.57
C SER A 165 -1.56 -6.98 3.74
N PHE A 166 -1.45 -8.09 4.49
CA PHE A 166 -0.47 -8.25 5.57
C PHE A 166 0.97 -8.38 5.06
N ILE A 167 1.19 -9.10 3.96
CA ILE A 167 2.51 -9.21 3.31
C ILE A 167 2.97 -7.85 2.78
N THR A 168 2.05 -7.00 2.38
CA THR A 168 2.36 -5.65 1.90
C THR A 168 2.90 -4.74 3.01
N LEU A 169 2.48 -4.92 4.27
CA LEU A 169 2.93 -4.07 5.39
C LEU A 169 4.47 -4.04 5.56
N PRO A 170 5.18 -5.17 5.74
CA PRO A 170 6.64 -5.14 5.86
C PRO A 170 7.33 -4.55 4.63
N VAL A 171 6.77 -4.70 3.43
CA VAL A 171 7.30 -4.10 2.20
C VAL A 171 7.27 -2.58 2.30
N GLU A 172 6.13 -2.00 2.66
CA GLU A 172 5.93 -0.55 2.75
C GLU A 172 6.73 0.09 3.90
N TYR A 173 6.77 -0.58 5.05
CA TYR A 173 7.59 -0.11 6.18
C TYR A 173 9.09 -0.16 5.86
N ASP A 174 9.59 -1.22 5.22
CA ASP A 174 11.01 -1.35 4.87
C ASP A 174 11.39 -0.33 3.78
N ALA A 175 10.57 -0.12 2.74
CA ALA A 175 10.80 0.92 1.74
C ALA A 175 10.89 2.31 2.38
N SER A 176 9.96 2.65 3.28
CA SER A 176 9.99 3.90 4.05
C SER A 176 11.23 4.04 4.92
N ASN A 177 11.64 2.96 5.60
CA ASN A 177 12.83 2.96 6.45
C ASN A 177 14.11 3.16 5.63
N ARG A 178 14.23 2.51 4.45
CA ARG A 178 15.36 2.71 3.51
C ARG A 178 15.42 4.15 3.03
N ALA A 179 14.29 4.71 2.64
CA ALA A 179 14.17 6.11 2.23
C ALA A 179 14.66 7.06 3.31
N LEU A 180 14.11 6.94 4.52
CA LEU A 180 14.46 7.80 5.67
C LEU A 180 15.93 7.65 6.09
N ALA A 181 16.45 6.41 6.10
CA ALA A 181 17.85 6.16 6.42
C ALA A 181 18.76 6.83 5.38
N TRP A 182 18.47 6.70 4.09
CA TRP A 182 19.26 7.33 3.03
C TRP A 182 19.20 8.86 3.10
N LEU A 183 17.99 9.44 3.21
CA LEU A 183 17.80 10.89 3.32
C LEU A 183 18.62 11.48 4.46
N ARG A 184 18.66 10.81 5.62
CA ARG A 184 19.42 11.25 6.80
C ARG A 184 20.92 11.04 6.63
N ASN A 185 21.36 9.83 6.23
CA ASN A 185 22.76 9.44 6.18
C ASN A 185 23.55 10.19 5.11
N LYS A 186 22.88 10.60 4.03
CA LYS A 186 23.46 11.40 2.95
C LYS A 186 23.26 12.91 3.13
N ASN A 187 22.70 13.33 4.28
CA ASN A 187 22.42 14.75 4.58
C ASN A 187 21.56 15.42 3.49
N MET A 188 20.65 14.66 2.88
CA MET A 188 19.78 15.14 1.81
C MET A 188 18.70 16.09 2.33
N VAL A 189 18.39 16.01 3.60
CA VAL A 189 17.38 16.81 4.30
C VAL A 189 17.95 17.33 5.63
N SER A 190 17.54 18.52 6.03
CA SER A 190 17.79 19.04 7.38
C SER A 190 17.02 18.23 8.42
N GLN A 191 17.30 18.44 9.69
CA GLN A 191 16.59 17.72 10.76
C GLN A 191 15.08 18.03 10.79
N GLU A 192 14.68 19.24 10.43
CA GLU A 192 13.28 19.66 10.34
C GLU A 192 12.59 19.00 9.14
N GLU A 193 13.21 19.09 7.96
CA GLU A 193 12.73 18.42 6.74
C GLU A 193 12.64 16.89 6.92
N TYR A 194 13.59 16.28 7.66
CA TYR A 194 13.56 14.86 8.00
C TYR A 194 12.32 14.49 8.84
N LYS A 195 12.00 15.29 9.87
CA LYS A 195 10.78 15.08 10.67
C LYS A 195 9.53 15.13 9.80
N GLY A 196 9.48 16.07 8.84
CA GLY A 196 8.40 16.16 7.87
C GLY A 196 8.28 14.94 6.98
N SER A 197 9.40 14.49 6.41
CA SER A 197 9.48 13.27 5.59
C SER A 197 9.02 12.03 6.37
N GLN A 198 9.49 11.89 7.61
CA GLN A 198 9.12 10.78 8.50
C GLN A 198 7.63 10.78 8.82
N ASP A 199 7.06 11.94 9.14
CA ASP A 199 5.64 12.06 9.48
C ASP A 199 4.75 11.75 8.26
N ALA A 200 5.13 12.23 7.06
CA ALA A 200 4.41 11.94 5.82
C ALA A 200 4.40 10.44 5.52
N LEU A 201 5.57 9.77 5.53
CA LEU A 201 5.69 8.33 5.26
C LEU A 201 5.00 7.48 6.34
N LYS A 202 5.02 7.90 7.60
CA LYS A 202 4.29 7.23 8.68
C LYS A 202 2.77 7.25 8.45
N TRP A 203 2.22 8.36 7.96
CA TRP A 203 0.79 8.43 7.63
C TRP A 203 0.46 7.63 6.37
N ALA A 204 1.36 7.58 5.38
CA ALA A 204 1.22 6.71 4.23
C ALA A 204 1.17 5.23 4.65
N ALA A 205 2.09 4.76 5.49
CA ALA A 205 2.11 3.39 5.99
C ALA A 205 0.83 3.00 6.76
N ARG A 206 0.20 3.95 7.47
CA ARG A 206 -1.07 3.71 8.18
C ARG A 206 -2.24 3.39 7.25
N THR A 207 -2.22 3.85 5.99
CA THR A 207 -3.27 3.50 5.02
C THR A 207 -3.24 2.00 4.72
N TYR A 208 -2.06 1.40 4.59
CA TYR A 208 -1.89 -0.05 4.40
C TYR A 208 -2.30 -0.84 5.64
N LEU A 209 -2.00 -0.32 6.84
CA LEU A 209 -2.43 -0.95 8.09
C LEU A 209 -3.96 -1.00 8.20
N VAL A 210 -4.64 0.11 7.89
CA VAL A 210 -6.11 0.16 7.91
C VAL A 210 -6.70 -0.78 6.87
N ALA A 211 -6.12 -0.87 5.67
CA ALA A 211 -6.54 -1.81 4.64
C ALA A 211 -6.39 -3.27 5.10
N ALA A 212 -5.26 -3.62 5.74
CA ALA A 212 -5.03 -4.97 6.26
C ALA A 212 -6.00 -5.34 7.39
N ILE A 213 -6.23 -4.44 8.35
CA ILE A 213 -7.19 -4.67 9.45
C ILE A 213 -8.62 -4.75 8.90
N GLY A 214 -8.98 -3.88 7.95
CA GLY A 214 -10.30 -3.87 7.33
C GLY A 214 -10.58 -5.15 6.54
N SER A 215 -9.60 -5.65 5.79
CA SER A 215 -9.72 -6.93 5.07
C SER A 215 -9.90 -8.10 6.02
N LEU A 216 -9.13 -8.14 7.12
CA LEU A 216 -9.27 -9.18 8.15
C LEU A 216 -10.64 -9.14 8.82
N ALA A 217 -11.11 -7.95 9.22
CA ALA A 217 -12.42 -7.80 9.84
C ALA A 217 -13.55 -8.25 8.91
N THR A 218 -13.44 -7.94 7.61
CA THR A 218 -14.39 -8.39 6.58
C THR A 218 -14.36 -9.91 6.41
N LEU A 219 -13.16 -10.51 6.36
CA LEU A 219 -12.99 -11.97 6.28
C LEU A 219 -13.60 -12.67 7.48
N VAL A 220 -13.34 -12.17 8.70
CA VAL A 220 -13.92 -12.72 9.93
C VAL A 220 -15.45 -12.62 9.92
N TYR A 221 -15.98 -11.47 9.52
CA TYR A 221 -17.44 -11.30 9.42
C TYR A 221 -18.08 -12.35 8.51
N TRP A 222 -17.57 -12.50 7.29
CA TRP A 222 -18.13 -13.47 6.33
C TRP A 222 -17.86 -14.92 6.74
N GLY A 223 -16.72 -15.18 7.40
CA GLY A 223 -16.46 -16.47 8.04
C GLY A 223 -17.54 -16.84 9.03
N LEU A 224 -17.90 -15.92 9.95
CA LEU A 224 -18.97 -16.13 10.90
C LEU A 224 -20.34 -16.35 10.24
N GLN A 225 -20.62 -15.67 9.11
CA GLN A 225 -21.86 -15.90 8.37
C GLN A 225 -21.93 -17.29 7.72
N VAL A 226 -20.80 -17.80 7.20
CA VAL A 226 -20.76 -19.10 6.51
C VAL A 226 -20.72 -20.28 7.49
N PHE A 227 -20.06 -20.09 8.65
CA PHE A 227 -19.87 -21.18 9.63
C PHE A 227 -20.83 -21.07 10.85
N GLY A 228 -21.31 -19.86 11.20
CA GLY A 228 -22.10 -19.61 12.40
C GLY A 228 -23.60 -19.90 12.29
N GLY A 229 -24.13 -20.19 11.11
CA GLY A 229 -25.56 -20.53 10.91
C GLY A 229 -25.89 -22.01 11.06
N ARG A 230 -25.13 -22.73 11.87
CA ARG A 230 -25.21 -24.21 12.00
C ARG A 230 -25.79 -24.74 13.32
N ASP A 231 -26.27 -23.84 14.20
CA ASP A 231 -26.93 -24.21 15.47
C ASP A 231 -28.44 -24.20 15.32
#